data_a12ffc18555585eee047fd233c684d00
#
_entry.id   a12ffc18555585eee047fd233c684d00
#
_cell.length_a   1.000
_cell.length_b   1.000
_cell.length_c   1.000
_cell.angle_alpha   90.00
_cell.angle_beta   90.00
_cell.angle_gamma   90.00
#
_symmetry.space_group_name_H-M   'P 1'
#
loop_
_entity.id
_entity.type
_entity.pdbx_description
1 polymer ?
#
loop_
_entity_poly.entity_id
_entity_poly.type
_entity_poly.pdbx_seq_one_letter_code
_entity_poly.pdbx_strand_id
1 'polypeptide(L)'
;MPIETVILREATADDVPFLRAMIWEAILASPTLLNQRGVDAIQQHEEQYWSGWQQHPDPAFVALDTNGRLLGAITLQPNEPSASVQGWRIGMGVEAEVRGQGVGRHLVGRAIEFAKVAGAAYVNLFVDPANTHAIALYQHAGFVAVGTRDALIEMRFNL
;
A
#
# COMPACT_ATOMS: atom_id res chain seq x y z
N MET A 1 10.41 -21.42 6.02
CA MET A 1 10.48 -21.79 4.59
C MET A 1 10.20 -20.58 3.73
N PRO A 2 11.03 -20.25 2.75
CA PRO A 2 10.71 -19.18 1.83
C PRO A 2 9.45 -19.52 1.03
N ILE A 3 8.71 -18.49 0.67
CA ILE A 3 7.51 -18.65 -0.17
C ILE A 3 7.97 -18.79 -1.61
N GLU A 4 7.76 -19.94 -2.21
CA GLU A 4 8.17 -20.20 -3.58
C GLU A 4 7.22 -19.58 -4.61
N THR A 5 5.92 -19.52 -4.28
CA THR A 5 4.90 -19.02 -5.20
C THR A 5 3.99 -18.04 -4.46
N VAL A 6 3.86 -16.86 -5.03
CA VAL A 6 2.91 -15.84 -4.55
C VAL A 6 1.85 -15.68 -5.62
N ILE A 7 0.59 -15.85 -5.23
CA ILE A 7 -0.56 -15.66 -6.11
C ILE A 7 -1.15 -14.28 -5.81
N LEU A 8 -1.36 -13.49 -6.86
CA LEU A 8 -1.97 -12.16 -6.75
C LEU A 8 -3.36 -12.19 -7.37
N ARG A 9 -4.33 -11.58 -6.69
CA ARG A 9 -5.66 -11.36 -7.26
C ARG A 9 -6.23 -10.03 -6.80
N GLU A 10 -7.23 -9.54 -7.51
CA GLU A 10 -7.97 -8.37 -7.08
C GLU A 10 -8.69 -8.66 -5.75
N ALA A 11 -8.74 -7.66 -4.89
CA ALA A 11 -9.48 -7.75 -3.64
C ALA A 11 -10.98 -7.58 -3.91
N THR A 12 -11.78 -8.26 -3.10
CA THR A 12 -13.23 -8.17 -3.11
C THR A 12 -13.73 -7.63 -1.76
N ALA A 13 -15.03 -7.40 -1.65
CA ALA A 13 -15.63 -6.98 -0.39
C ALA A 13 -15.32 -7.93 0.78
N ASP A 14 -15.18 -9.22 0.49
CA ASP A 14 -14.84 -10.20 1.52
C ASP A 14 -13.44 -10.03 2.08
N ASP A 15 -12.55 -9.35 1.35
CA ASP A 15 -11.18 -9.10 1.77
C ASP A 15 -11.03 -7.85 2.64
N VAL A 16 -12.07 -7.03 2.78
CA VAL A 16 -11.99 -5.76 3.51
C VAL A 16 -11.43 -5.91 4.93
N PRO A 17 -11.84 -6.90 5.73
CA PRO A 17 -11.22 -7.07 7.05
C PRO A 17 -9.71 -7.27 6.99
N PHE A 18 -9.22 -8.03 6.02
CA PHE A 18 -7.79 -8.25 5.83
C PHE A 18 -7.08 -7.00 5.33
N LEU A 19 -7.63 -6.32 4.32
CA LEU A 19 -7.09 -5.06 3.81
C LEU A 19 -6.93 -4.04 4.94
N ARG A 20 -7.99 -3.88 5.70
CA ARG A 20 -8.03 -2.95 6.83
C ARG A 20 -6.96 -3.28 7.87
N ALA A 21 -6.81 -4.56 8.21
CA ALA A 21 -5.81 -5.01 9.18
C ALA A 21 -4.39 -4.73 8.69
N MET A 22 -4.10 -5.00 7.43
CA MET A 22 -2.76 -4.79 6.85
C MET A 22 -2.39 -3.31 6.82
N ILE A 23 -3.31 -2.45 6.40
CA ILE A 23 -3.08 -1.01 6.38
C ILE A 23 -2.95 -0.46 7.82
N TRP A 24 -3.77 -0.94 8.74
CA TRP A 24 -3.70 -0.51 10.14
C TRP A 24 -2.35 -0.88 10.78
N GLU A 25 -1.84 -2.08 10.53
CA GLU A 25 -0.50 -2.47 11.01
C GLU A 25 0.59 -1.55 10.45
N ALA A 26 0.50 -1.19 9.17
CA ALA A 26 1.45 -0.27 8.56
C ALA A 26 1.40 1.12 9.22
N ILE A 27 0.20 1.61 9.54
CA ILE A 27 0.01 2.88 10.24
C ILE A 27 0.63 2.82 11.65
N LEU A 28 0.33 1.76 12.40
CA LEU A 28 0.85 1.60 13.76
C LEU A 28 2.38 1.46 13.80
N ALA A 29 2.98 1.02 12.72
CA ALA A 29 4.43 0.90 12.59
C ALA A 29 5.12 2.24 12.30
N SER A 30 4.38 3.34 12.13
CA SER A 30 4.93 4.66 11.83
C SER A 30 4.83 5.60 13.05
N PRO A 31 5.90 5.75 13.85
CA PRO A 31 5.88 6.71 14.96
C PRO A 31 5.64 8.15 14.50
N THR A 32 6.19 8.52 13.35
CA THR A 32 6.05 9.86 12.78
C THR A 32 4.59 10.17 12.49
N LEU A 33 3.88 9.25 11.82
CA LEU A 33 2.47 9.43 11.49
C LEU A 33 1.61 9.51 12.76
N LEU A 34 1.86 8.64 13.73
CA LEU A 34 1.13 8.62 15.00
C LEU A 34 1.33 9.92 15.78
N ASN A 35 2.55 10.47 15.78
CA ASN A 35 2.86 11.72 16.47
C ASN A 35 2.22 12.92 15.77
N GLN A 36 2.15 12.91 14.44
CA GLN A 36 1.62 14.04 13.67
C GLN A 36 0.10 14.16 13.78
N ARG A 37 -0.62 13.05 13.77
CA ARG A 37 -2.08 13.04 13.65
C ARG A 37 -2.80 12.54 14.89
N GLY A 38 -2.16 11.69 15.68
CA GLY A 38 -2.77 10.99 16.80
C GLY A 38 -3.58 9.76 16.37
N VAL A 39 -3.59 8.75 17.22
CA VAL A 39 -4.21 7.45 16.92
C VAL A 39 -5.72 7.59 16.68
N ASP A 40 -6.41 8.39 17.50
CA ASP A 40 -7.87 8.51 17.42
C ASP A 40 -8.32 9.14 16.09
N ALA A 41 -7.63 10.20 15.65
CA ALA A 41 -7.95 10.85 14.39
C ALA A 41 -7.71 9.93 13.19
N ILE A 42 -6.62 9.19 13.22
CA ILE A 42 -6.29 8.21 12.16
C ILE A 42 -7.34 7.10 12.14
N GLN A 43 -7.70 6.56 13.30
CA GLN A 43 -8.70 5.50 13.41
C GLN A 43 -10.05 5.94 12.86
N GLN A 44 -10.47 7.17 13.17
CA GLN A 44 -11.72 7.73 12.64
C GLN A 44 -11.68 7.86 11.12
N HIS A 45 -10.56 8.31 10.57
CA HIS A 45 -10.37 8.41 9.12
C HIS A 45 -10.46 7.02 8.46
N GLU A 46 -9.80 6.03 9.04
CA GLU A 46 -9.82 4.66 8.53
C GLU A 46 -11.23 4.06 8.56
N GLU A 47 -11.98 4.27 9.64
CA GLU A 47 -13.36 3.80 9.73
C GLU A 47 -14.24 4.40 8.63
N GLN A 48 -14.11 5.69 8.37
CA GLN A 48 -14.86 6.36 7.30
C GLN A 48 -14.46 5.81 5.93
N TYR A 49 -13.18 5.64 5.69
CA TYR A 49 -12.68 5.13 4.42
C TYR A 49 -13.22 3.73 4.13
N TRP A 50 -13.08 2.81 5.08
CA TRP A 50 -13.47 1.42 4.86
C TRP A 50 -14.99 1.23 4.84
N SER A 51 -15.76 2.05 5.54
CA SER A 51 -17.22 1.98 5.49
C SER A 51 -17.76 2.38 4.10
N GLY A 52 -17.06 3.23 3.38
CA GLY A 52 -17.43 3.65 2.02
C GLY A 52 -16.88 2.76 0.91
N TRP A 53 -15.97 1.83 1.23
CA TRP A 53 -15.22 1.10 0.22
C TRP A 53 -16.09 0.20 -0.66
N GLN A 54 -17.14 -0.40 -0.09
CA GLN A 54 -18.01 -1.30 -0.85
C GLN A 54 -18.84 -0.58 -1.92
N GLN A 55 -19.21 0.69 -1.69
CA GLN A 55 -19.94 1.50 -2.66
C GLN A 55 -19.01 2.08 -3.73
N HIS A 56 -17.80 2.45 -3.33
CA HIS A 56 -16.79 3.06 -4.21
C HIS A 56 -15.42 2.44 -3.94
N PRO A 57 -15.23 1.17 -4.34
CA PRO A 57 -13.97 0.49 -4.05
C PRO A 57 -12.82 1.09 -4.87
N ASP A 58 -11.75 1.46 -4.17
CA ASP A 58 -10.49 1.74 -4.82
C ASP A 58 -9.83 0.43 -5.26
N PRO A 59 -8.99 0.44 -6.29
CA PRO A 59 -8.23 -0.75 -6.65
C PRO A 59 -7.41 -1.29 -5.49
N ALA A 60 -7.47 -2.58 -5.30
CA ALA A 60 -6.70 -3.26 -4.26
C ALA A 60 -6.41 -4.69 -4.68
N PHE A 61 -5.29 -5.21 -4.22
CA PHE A 61 -4.84 -6.56 -4.53
C PHE A 61 -4.40 -7.25 -3.27
N VAL A 62 -4.61 -8.57 -3.23
CA VAL A 62 -4.13 -9.42 -2.15
C VAL A 62 -3.17 -10.45 -2.69
N ALA A 63 -2.20 -10.82 -1.87
CA ALA A 63 -1.24 -11.86 -2.16
C ALA A 63 -1.57 -13.08 -1.30
N LEU A 64 -1.55 -14.25 -1.92
CA LEU A 64 -1.85 -15.54 -1.27
C LEU A 64 -0.73 -16.53 -1.52
N ASP A 65 -0.60 -17.52 -0.63
CA ASP A 65 0.20 -18.70 -0.91
C ASP A 65 -0.64 -19.73 -1.70
N THR A 66 -0.03 -20.85 -2.02
CA THR A 66 -0.69 -21.93 -2.77
C THR A 66 -1.81 -22.64 -1.99
N ASN A 67 -1.86 -22.45 -0.68
CA ASN A 67 -2.92 -22.98 0.18
C ASN A 67 -4.08 -21.99 0.39
N GLY A 68 -4.01 -20.82 -0.24
CA GLY A 68 -5.04 -19.79 -0.11
C GLY A 68 -4.91 -18.90 1.10
N ARG A 69 -3.80 -18.99 1.84
CA ARG A 69 -3.55 -18.09 2.97
C ARG A 69 -3.21 -16.69 2.47
N LEU A 70 -3.86 -15.68 3.04
CA LEU A 70 -3.57 -14.28 2.74
C LEU A 70 -2.24 -13.87 3.39
N LEU A 71 -1.35 -13.29 2.58
CA LEU A 71 0.01 -12.94 2.98
C LEU A 71 0.23 -11.44 3.10
N GLY A 72 -0.49 -10.67 2.30
CA GLY A 72 -0.34 -9.23 2.26
C GLY A 72 -1.34 -8.58 1.34
N ALA A 73 -1.38 -7.25 1.37
CA ALA A 73 -2.33 -6.47 0.58
C ALA A 73 -1.72 -5.13 0.18
N ILE A 74 -2.19 -4.61 -0.95
CA ILE A 74 -1.84 -3.28 -1.44
C ILE A 74 -3.10 -2.58 -1.92
N THR A 75 -3.23 -1.30 -1.59
CA THR A 75 -4.33 -0.44 -2.03
C THR A 75 -3.79 0.68 -2.90
N LEU A 76 -4.60 1.14 -3.85
CA LEU A 76 -4.28 2.29 -4.67
C LEU A 76 -5.40 3.31 -4.55
N GLN A 77 -5.03 4.55 -4.28
CA GLN A 77 -5.97 5.66 -4.21
C GLN A 77 -5.56 6.74 -5.21
N PRO A 78 -6.49 7.26 -6.03
CA PRO A 78 -6.16 8.38 -6.90
C PRO A 78 -5.83 9.61 -6.06
N ASN A 79 -4.72 10.29 -6.38
CA ASN A 79 -4.32 11.49 -5.63
C ASN A 79 -5.28 12.65 -5.86
N GLU A 80 -5.68 12.85 -7.12
CA GLU A 80 -6.64 13.89 -7.51
C GLU A 80 -7.60 13.31 -8.53
N PRO A 81 -8.76 12.75 -8.09
CA PRO A 81 -9.68 12.06 -9.00
C PRO A 81 -10.16 12.90 -10.19
N SER A 82 -10.19 14.24 -10.06
CA SER A 82 -10.62 15.14 -11.12
C SER A 82 -9.49 15.62 -12.03
N ALA A 83 -8.23 15.25 -11.75
CA ALA A 83 -7.09 15.68 -12.55
C ALA A 83 -7.07 14.99 -13.90
N SER A 84 -6.63 15.71 -14.96
CA SER A 84 -6.44 15.14 -16.28
C SER A 84 -5.24 14.17 -16.33
N VAL A 85 -4.27 14.36 -15.44
CA VAL A 85 -3.10 13.47 -15.27
C VAL A 85 -3.21 12.82 -13.91
N GLN A 86 -3.34 11.50 -13.90
CA GLN A 86 -3.54 10.75 -12.67
C GLN A 86 -2.23 10.26 -12.07
N GLY A 87 -2.12 10.43 -10.75
CA GLY A 87 -1.17 9.70 -9.93
C GLY A 87 -1.92 8.82 -8.94
N TRP A 88 -1.37 7.66 -8.65
CA TRP A 88 -1.97 6.72 -7.71
C TRP A 88 -1.06 6.56 -6.49
N ARG A 89 -1.64 6.74 -5.32
CA ARG A 89 -0.93 6.53 -4.06
C ARG A 89 -1.18 5.12 -3.56
N ILE A 90 -0.10 4.43 -3.21
CA ILE A 90 -0.18 3.06 -2.68
C ILE A 90 -0.04 3.06 -1.16
N GLY A 91 -0.80 2.13 -0.53
CA GLY A 91 -0.60 1.70 0.84
C GLY A 91 -0.47 0.19 0.86
N MET A 92 0.41 -0.34 1.69
CA MET A 92 0.74 -1.77 1.67
C MET A 92 1.06 -2.28 3.06
N GLY A 93 0.65 -3.52 3.32
CA GLY A 93 1.06 -4.27 4.49
C GLY A 93 1.28 -5.72 4.14
N VAL A 94 2.21 -6.36 4.83
CA VAL A 94 2.55 -7.77 4.69
C VAL A 94 2.54 -8.40 6.06
N GLU A 95 1.95 -9.60 6.18
CA GLU A 95 1.94 -10.35 7.43
C GLU A 95 3.36 -10.49 7.99
N ALA A 96 3.50 -10.24 9.30
CA ALA A 96 4.81 -10.19 9.96
C ALA A 96 5.62 -11.47 9.74
N GLU A 97 4.94 -12.60 9.77
CA GLU A 97 5.57 -13.94 9.67
C GLU A 97 6.20 -14.21 8.31
N VAL A 98 5.77 -13.50 7.27
CA VAL A 98 6.24 -13.73 5.90
C VAL A 98 7.02 -12.55 5.32
N ARG A 99 7.36 -11.57 6.14
CA ARG A 99 8.18 -10.44 5.71
C ARG A 99 9.57 -10.92 5.28
N GLY A 100 10.17 -10.20 4.33
CA GLY A 100 11.48 -10.55 3.80
C GLY A 100 11.48 -11.71 2.81
N GLN A 101 10.31 -12.18 2.38
CA GLN A 101 10.17 -13.33 1.47
C GLN A 101 9.64 -12.93 0.08
N GLY A 102 9.66 -11.65 -0.24
CA GLY A 102 9.32 -11.16 -1.59
C GLY A 102 7.85 -10.82 -1.81
N VAL A 103 6.98 -10.98 -0.81
CA VAL A 103 5.54 -10.68 -0.94
C VAL A 103 5.31 -9.22 -1.31
N GLY A 104 5.96 -8.30 -0.60
CA GLY A 104 5.83 -6.87 -0.86
C GLY A 104 6.25 -6.48 -2.26
N ARG A 105 7.33 -7.07 -2.76
CA ARG A 105 7.80 -6.81 -4.12
C ARG A 105 6.79 -7.23 -5.17
N HIS A 106 6.14 -8.38 -4.99
CA HIS A 106 5.07 -8.83 -5.89
C HIS A 106 3.88 -7.87 -5.88
N LEU A 107 3.47 -7.42 -4.69
CA LEU A 107 2.36 -6.48 -4.55
C LEU A 107 2.67 -5.14 -5.22
N VAL A 108 3.85 -4.58 -4.99
CA VAL A 108 4.27 -3.33 -5.62
C VAL A 108 4.32 -3.46 -7.13
N GLY A 109 4.86 -4.56 -7.64
CA GLY A 109 4.90 -4.83 -9.08
C GLY A 109 3.51 -4.87 -9.70
N ARG A 110 2.54 -5.47 -9.00
CA ARG A 110 1.15 -5.52 -9.47
C ARG A 110 0.50 -4.15 -9.50
N ALA A 111 0.78 -3.33 -8.48
CA ALA A 111 0.26 -1.97 -8.43
C ALA A 111 0.81 -1.10 -9.57
N ILE A 112 2.09 -1.22 -9.86
CA ILE A 112 2.73 -0.50 -10.99
C ILE A 112 2.10 -0.94 -12.31
N GLU A 113 1.90 -2.22 -12.51
CA GLU A 113 1.26 -2.76 -13.71
C GLU A 113 -0.16 -2.21 -13.88
N PHE A 114 -0.95 -2.20 -12.81
CA PHE A 114 -2.29 -1.60 -12.82
C PHE A 114 -2.23 -0.14 -13.24
N ALA A 115 -1.35 0.63 -12.63
CA ALA A 115 -1.24 2.06 -12.92
C ALA A 115 -0.84 2.33 -14.37
N LYS A 116 0.06 1.52 -14.93
CA LYS A 116 0.44 1.60 -16.35
C LYS A 116 -0.75 1.37 -17.27
N VAL A 117 -1.51 0.33 -17.03
CA VAL A 117 -2.69 0.00 -17.84
C VAL A 117 -3.75 1.10 -17.72
N ALA A 118 -3.88 1.69 -16.53
CA ALA A 118 -4.81 2.79 -16.28
C ALA A 118 -4.36 4.12 -16.91
N GLY A 119 -3.17 4.19 -17.50
CA GLY A 119 -2.66 5.41 -18.12
C GLY A 119 -2.14 6.44 -17.12
N ALA A 120 -1.78 6.04 -15.93
CA ALA A 120 -1.27 6.94 -14.89
C ALA A 120 0.10 7.50 -15.24
N ALA A 121 0.39 8.69 -14.74
CA ALA A 121 1.69 9.33 -14.91
C ALA A 121 2.71 8.83 -13.88
N TYR A 122 2.26 8.48 -12.69
CA TYR A 122 3.15 8.04 -11.62
C TYR A 122 2.38 7.26 -10.55
N VAL A 123 3.15 6.52 -9.76
CA VAL A 123 2.71 5.91 -8.50
C VAL A 123 3.57 6.52 -7.39
N ASN A 124 2.95 6.92 -6.29
CA ASN A 124 3.68 7.45 -5.14
C ASN A 124 3.26 6.76 -3.84
N LEU A 125 4.03 7.02 -2.81
CA LEU A 125 3.78 6.55 -1.47
C LEU A 125 4.39 7.52 -0.45
N PHE A 126 3.96 7.39 0.79
CA PHE A 126 4.59 8.07 1.92
C PHE A 126 5.13 7.01 2.87
N VAL A 127 6.36 7.19 3.31
CA VAL A 127 7.03 6.23 4.19
C VAL A 127 7.73 6.95 5.34
N ASP A 128 7.68 6.34 6.51
CA ASP A 128 8.38 6.87 7.68
C ASP A 128 9.90 6.79 7.44
N PRO A 129 10.65 7.89 7.71
CA PRO A 129 12.11 7.86 7.57
C PRO A 129 12.79 6.77 8.41
N ALA A 130 12.16 6.35 9.51
CA ALA A 130 12.69 5.28 10.36
C ALA A 130 12.49 3.88 9.76
N ASN A 131 11.60 3.73 8.78
CA ASN A 131 11.31 2.43 8.17
C ASN A 131 12.29 2.14 7.03
N THR A 132 13.54 1.85 7.40
CA THR A 132 14.62 1.63 6.43
C THR A 132 14.38 0.40 5.55
N HIS A 133 13.71 -0.62 6.09
CA HIS A 133 13.37 -1.82 5.34
C HIS A 133 12.40 -1.52 4.19
N ALA A 134 11.33 -0.78 4.47
CA ALA A 134 10.37 -0.40 3.45
C ALA A 134 11.00 0.54 2.40
N ILE A 135 11.81 1.50 2.84
CA ILE A 135 12.52 2.40 1.92
C ILE A 135 13.37 1.60 0.94
N ALA A 136 14.13 0.62 1.44
CA ALA A 136 14.96 -0.24 0.59
C ALA A 136 14.12 -1.03 -0.41
N LEU A 137 12.98 -1.58 0.03
CA LEU A 137 12.06 -2.30 -0.85
C LEU A 137 11.58 -1.43 -2.01
N TYR A 138 11.15 -0.21 -1.70
CA TYR A 138 10.67 0.71 -2.74
C TYR A 138 11.78 1.20 -3.65
N GLN A 139 12.97 1.46 -3.11
CA GLN A 139 14.14 1.81 -3.93
C GLN A 139 14.49 0.70 -4.92
N HIS A 140 14.49 -0.55 -4.48
CA HIS A 140 14.74 -1.70 -5.35
C HIS A 140 13.65 -1.85 -6.41
N ALA A 141 12.44 -1.44 -6.14
CA ALA A 141 11.36 -1.45 -7.12
C ALA A 141 11.46 -0.30 -8.14
N GLY A 142 12.33 0.67 -7.90
CA GLY A 142 12.54 1.81 -8.80
C GLY A 142 11.97 3.14 -8.34
N PHE A 143 11.45 3.20 -7.12
CA PHE A 143 10.97 4.46 -6.54
C PHE A 143 12.15 5.33 -6.11
N VAL A 144 11.97 6.64 -6.23
CA VAL A 144 12.95 7.64 -5.78
C VAL A 144 12.28 8.61 -4.82
N ALA A 145 13.03 9.08 -3.84
CA ALA A 145 12.54 10.10 -2.91
C ALA A 145 12.42 11.44 -3.66
N VAL A 146 11.26 12.08 -3.54
CA VAL A 146 10.98 13.35 -4.22
C VAL A 146 10.72 14.51 -3.25
N GLY A 147 10.56 14.25 -1.96
CA GLY A 147 10.35 15.28 -0.97
C GLY A 147 9.85 14.71 0.34
N THR A 148 9.36 15.59 1.18
CA THR A 148 8.74 15.22 2.47
C THR A 148 7.39 15.91 2.60
N ARG A 149 6.46 15.25 3.29
CA ARG A 149 5.18 15.82 3.67
C ARG A 149 4.84 15.32 5.08
N ASP A 150 4.57 16.24 6.01
CA ASP A 150 4.28 15.91 7.40
C ASP A 150 5.35 14.99 8.02
N ALA A 151 6.62 15.28 7.70
CA ALA A 151 7.80 14.52 8.14
C ALA A 151 7.88 13.09 7.59
N LEU A 152 6.99 12.69 6.70
CA LEU A 152 7.09 11.43 5.94
C LEU A 152 7.80 11.69 4.62
N ILE A 153 8.55 10.69 4.14
CA ILE A 153 9.21 10.77 2.84
C ILE A 153 8.20 10.39 1.76
N GLU A 154 8.06 11.27 0.76
CA GLU A 154 7.33 10.89 -0.45
C GLU A 154 8.30 10.21 -1.42
N MET A 155 7.94 9.03 -1.88
CA MET A 155 8.67 8.31 -2.93
C MET A 155 7.78 8.16 -4.15
N ARG A 156 8.38 8.20 -5.33
CA ARG A 156 7.62 8.21 -6.59
C ARG A 156 8.27 7.31 -7.63
N PHE A 157 7.43 6.62 -8.37
CA PHE A 157 7.79 5.85 -9.55
C PHE A 157 7.10 6.48 -10.76
N ASN A 158 7.86 7.05 -11.69
CA ASN A 158 7.32 7.65 -12.91
C ASN A 158 7.05 6.56 -13.95
N LEU A 159 5.90 6.65 -14.57
CA LEU A 159 5.46 5.68 -15.58
C LEU A 159 5.75 6.12 -17.00
#